data_845cd94ca5ab0aa8bdea5b8ead6937cb
#
_entry.id   845cd94ca5ab0aa8bdea5b8ead6937cb
#
_cell.length_a   1.000
_cell.length_b   1.000
_cell.length_c   1.000
_cell.angle_alpha   90.00
_cell.angle_beta   90.00
_cell.angle_gamma   90.00
#
_symmetry.space_group_name_H-M   'P 1'
#
loop_
_entity.id
_entity.type
_entity.pdbx_description
1 polymer ?
#
loop_
_entity_poly.entity_id
_entity_poly.type
_entity_poly.pdbx_seq_one_letter_code
_entity_poly.pdbx_strand_id
1 'polypeptide(L)'
;TAFAAAKSAERSLAQGLAKEFGPQGIHVAHVIIDGIIDGDKVNLRFPEFASSKGEDGKLNIESIAENFLMLHKQQKSTWSFELDLRPWSENW
;
A
#
# COMPACT_ATOMS: atom_id res chain seq x y z
N THR A 1 12.95 -4.49 14.22
CA THR A 1 13.80 -5.10 13.21
C THR A 1 14.28 -4.07 12.18
N ALA A 2 15.31 -4.43 11.44
CA ALA A 2 15.86 -3.56 10.40
C ALA A 2 14.79 -3.26 9.32
N PHE A 3 13.97 -4.23 8.98
CA PHE A 3 12.90 -4.06 8.00
C PHE A 3 11.86 -3.03 8.49
N ALA A 4 11.40 -3.17 9.73
CA ALA A 4 10.44 -2.25 10.30
C ALA A 4 11.02 -0.83 10.41
N ALA A 5 12.28 -0.71 10.80
CA ALA A 5 12.96 0.58 10.88
C ALA A 5 13.05 1.25 9.51
N ALA A 6 13.39 0.49 8.46
CA ALA A 6 13.49 1.00 7.11
C ALA A 6 12.13 1.49 6.59
N LYS A 7 11.07 0.75 6.85
CA LYS A 7 9.71 1.13 6.44
C LYS A 7 9.22 2.36 7.19
N SER A 8 9.55 2.49 8.47
CA SER A 8 9.21 3.69 9.26
C SER A 8 9.97 4.91 8.75
N ALA A 9 11.23 4.74 8.36
CA ALA A 9 12.02 5.83 7.77
C ALA A 9 11.42 6.28 6.44
N GLU A 10 10.99 5.35 5.60
CA GLU A 10 10.32 5.65 4.34
C GLU A 10 9.05 6.47 4.56
N ARG A 11 8.23 6.09 5.56
CA ARG A 11 7.03 6.83 5.91
C ARG A 11 7.35 8.24 6.35
N SER A 12 8.36 8.40 7.20
CA SER A 12 8.78 9.73 7.68
C SER A 12 9.26 10.61 6.53
N LEU A 13 10.00 10.03 5.59
CA LEU A 13 10.44 10.75 4.40
C LEU A 13 9.24 11.20 3.55
N ALA A 14 8.29 10.30 3.31
CA ALA A 14 7.07 10.62 2.55
C ALA A 14 6.29 11.75 3.23
N GLN A 15 6.17 11.74 4.56
CA GLN A 15 5.47 12.78 5.30
C GLN A 15 6.17 14.12 5.17
N GLY A 16 7.50 14.14 5.25
CA GLY A 16 8.29 15.34 5.05
C GLY A 16 8.08 15.94 3.66
N LEU A 17 8.12 15.07 2.64
CA LEU A 17 7.87 15.48 1.26
C LEU A 17 6.45 16.01 1.06
N ALA A 18 5.45 15.36 1.69
CA ALA A 18 4.07 15.82 1.61
C ALA A 18 3.90 17.22 2.22
N LYS A 19 4.54 17.47 3.35
CA LYS A 19 4.48 18.78 4.01
C LYS A 19 5.20 19.85 3.19
N GLU A 20 6.33 19.51 2.59
CA GLU A 20 7.13 20.46 1.81
C GLU A 20 6.46 20.80 0.48
N PHE A 21 5.99 19.81 -0.25
CA PHE A 21 5.50 19.97 -1.62
C PHE A 21 3.99 20.10 -1.76
N GLY A 22 3.23 19.72 -0.73
CA GLY A 22 1.77 19.86 -0.75
C GLY A 22 1.33 21.31 -1.05
N PRO A 23 1.90 22.33 -0.38
CA PRO A 23 1.54 23.71 -0.70
C PRO A 23 1.84 24.14 -2.13
N GLN A 24 2.73 23.41 -2.81
CA GLN A 24 3.06 23.66 -4.22
C GLN A 24 2.15 22.89 -5.19
N GLY A 25 1.15 22.19 -4.66
CA GLY A 25 0.20 21.44 -5.49
C GLY A 25 0.66 20.04 -5.86
N ILE A 26 1.65 19.50 -5.17
CA ILE A 26 2.15 18.13 -5.42
C ILE A 26 1.58 17.21 -4.34
N HIS A 27 0.83 16.20 -4.77
CA HIS A 27 0.22 15.23 -3.88
C HIS A 27 1.19 14.09 -3.60
N VAL A 28 1.72 14.04 -2.39
CA VAL A 28 2.58 12.94 -1.92
C VAL A 28 1.78 12.11 -0.92
N ALA A 29 1.66 10.82 -1.18
CA ALA A 29 0.93 9.91 -0.31
C ALA A 29 1.78 8.70 0.01
N HIS A 30 1.48 8.08 1.14
CA HIS A 30 2.12 6.85 1.62
C HIS A 30 1.09 5.74 1.62
N VAL A 31 1.36 4.67 0.87
CA VAL A 31 0.46 3.51 0.80
C VAL A 31 1.09 2.35 1.53
N ILE A 32 0.37 1.83 2.53
CA ILE A 32 0.78 0.64 3.27
C ILE A 32 0.21 -0.58 2.55
N ILE A 33 1.07 -1.50 2.15
CA ILE A 33 0.68 -2.78 1.54
C ILE A 33 0.94 -3.85 2.59
N ASP A 34 -0.09 -4.22 3.33
CA ASP A 34 0.04 -5.12 4.47
C ASP A 34 -0.64 -6.46 4.17
N GLY A 35 0.10 -7.36 3.56
CA GLY A 35 -0.37 -8.68 3.19
C GLY A 35 0.38 -9.20 1.98
N ILE A 36 0.02 -10.41 1.58
CA ILE A 36 0.63 -11.07 0.42
C ILE A 36 -0.03 -10.57 -0.86
N ILE A 37 0.77 -10.09 -1.78
CA ILE A 37 0.29 -9.65 -3.09
C ILE A 37 -0.01 -10.87 -3.95
N ASP A 38 -1.19 -10.90 -4.56
CA ASP A 38 -1.63 -12.00 -5.43
C ASP A 38 -0.97 -11.86 -6.81
N GLY A 39 0.30 -12.23 -6.86
CA GLY A 39 1.11 -12.15 -8.07
C GLY A 39 1.88 -13.43 -8.33
N ASP A 40 2.60 -13.45 -9.45
CA ASP A 40 3.35 -14.63 -9.89
C ASP A 40 4.39 -15.08 -8.87
N LYS A 41 5.02 -14.14 -8.19
CA LYS A 41 6.06 -14.46 -7.22
C LYS A 41 5.58 -15.44 -6.14
N VAL A 42 4.44 -15.17 -5.52
CA VAL A 42 3.91 -16.04 -4.47
C VAL A 42 3.20 -17.25 -5.07
N ASN A 43 2.42 -17.05 -6.14
CA ASN A 43 1.61 -18.12 -6.73
C ASN A 43 2.46 -19.20 -7.41
N LEU A 44 3.57 -18.84 -8.03
CA LEU A 44 4.44 -19.78 -8.73
C LEU A 44 5.50 -20.40 -7.81
N ARG A 45 6.03 -19.62 -6.85
CA ARG A 45 7.09 -20.12 -5.95
C ARG A 45 6.54 -20.84 -4.72
N PHE A 46 5.39 -20.41 -4.22
CA PHE A 46 4.79 -20.94 -2.99
C PHE A 46 3.31 -21.22 -3.19
N PRO A 47 2.95 -22.13 -4.14
CA PRO A 47 1.55 -22.32 -4.51
C PRO A 47 0.67 -22.81 -3.36
N GLU A 48 1.19 -23.68 -2.49
CA GLU A 48 0.41 -24.20 -1.37
C GLU A 48 0.15 -23.10 -0.33
N PHE A 49 1.16 -22.30 -0.04
CA PHE A 49 1.02 -21.16 0.85
C PHE A 49 0.04 -20.14 0.28
N ALA A 50 0.15 -19.84 -1.01
CA ALA A 50 -0.75 -18.92 -1.69
C ALA A 50 -2.20 -19.41 -1.61
N SER A 51 -2.43 -20.69 -1.87
CA SER A 51 -3.76 -21.30 -1.81
C SER A 51 -4.33 -21.31 -0.39
N SER A 52 -3.48 -21.42 0.62
CA SER A 52 -3.90 -21.46 2.02
C SER A 52 -4.55 -20.14 2.49
N LYS A 53 -4.33 -19.05 1.79
CA LYS A 53 -4.89 -17.75 2.16
C LYS A 53 -6.39 -17.66 1.94
N GLY A 54 -6.96 -18.49 1.07
CA GLY A 54 -8.39 -18.53 0.79
C GLY A 54 -8.86 -17.35 -0.06
N GLU A 55 -10.18 -17.24 -0.19
CA GLU A 55 -10.80 -16.20 -1.01
C GLU A 55 -10.54 -14.81 -0.42
N ASP A 56 -10.06 -13.91 -1.28
CA ASP A 56 -9.69 -12.54 -0.89
C ASP A 56 -8.68 -12.46 0.26
N GLY A 57 -7.92 -13.53 0.46
CA GLY A 57 -6.87 -13.57 1.47
C GLY A 57 -5.52 -13.01 1.02
N LYS A 58 -5.41 -12.66 -0.27
CA LYS A 58 -4.25 -11.99 -0.85
C LYS A 58 -4.68 -10.67 -1.47
N LEU A 59 -3.76 -9.72 -1.56
CA LEU A 59 -4.02 -8.42 -2.18
C LEU A 59 -4.10 -8.57 -3.71
N ASN A 60 -5.25 -8.22 -4.27
CA ASN A 60 -5.49 -8.27 -5.71
C ASN A 60 -4.76 -7.13 -6.40
N ILE A 61 -4.01 -7.43 -7.46
CA ILE A 61 -3.16 -6.47 -8.16
C ILE A 61 -3.98 -5.33 -8.75
N GLU A 62 -5.09 -5.65 -9.41
CA GLU A 62 -5.94 -4.65 -10.05
C GLU A 62 -6.57 -3.73 -9.01
N SER A 63 -6.96 -4.27 -7.87
CA SER A 63 -7.55 -3.49 -6.77
C SER A 63 -6.51 -2.55 -6.15
N ILE A 64 -5.27 -2.99 -6.01
CA ILE A 64 -4.17 -2.11 -5.58
C ILE A 64 -4.05 -0.94 -6.57
N ALA A 65 -3.99 -1.24 -7.85
CA ALA A 65 -3.85 -0.22 -8.90
C ALA A 65 -5.02 0.78 -8.88
N GLU A 66 -6.24 0.32 -8.66
CA GLU A 66 -7.42 1.18 -8.56
C GLU A 66 -7.31 2.16 -7.39
N ASN A 67 -6.71 1.73 -6.27
CA ASN A 67 -6.49 2.62 -5.13
C ASN A 67 -5.47 3.71 -5.43
N PHE A 68 -4.41 3.38 -6.18
CA PHE A 68 -3.45 4.39 -6.63
C PHE A 68 -4.12 5.40 -7.57
N LEU A 69 -4.96 4.93 -8.48
CA LEU A 69 -5.70 5.82 -9.38
C LEU A 69 -6.65 6.72 -8.60
N MET A 70 -7.34 6.19 -7.60
CA MET A 70 -8.21 6.98 -6.71
C MET A 70 -7.44 8.10 -6.03
N LEU A 71 -6.26 7.79 -5.48
CA LEU A 71 -5.41 8.80 -4.85
C LEU A 71 -5.01 9.90 -5.84
N HIS A 72 -4.65 9.50 -7.06
CA HIS A 72 -4.28 10.45 -8.11
C HIS A 72 -5.43 11.40 -8.48
N LYS A 73 -6.66 10.91 -8.43
CA LYS A 73 -7.86 11.67 -8.83
C LYS A 73 -8.46 12.51 -7.70
N GLN A 74 -7.95 12.40 -6.48
CA GLN A 74 -8.49 13.17 -5.36
C GLN A 74 -8.37 14.68 -5.60
N GLN A 75 -9.40 15.40 -5.20
CA GLN A 75 -9.37 16.86 -5.22
C GLN A 75 -8.38 17.36 -4.16
N LYS A 76 -7.74 18.48 -4.44
CA LYS A 76 -6.76 19.10 -3.54
C LYS A 76 -7.32 19.38 -2.15
N SER A 77 -8.63 19.64 -2.05
CA SER A 77 -9.28 19.95 -0.78
C SER A 77 -9.41 18.74 0.15
N THR A 78 -9.20 17.52 -0.38
CA THR A 78 -9.43 16.27 0.36
C THR A 78 -8.36 15.23 0.02
N TRP A 79 -7.11 15.63 -0.02
CA TRP A 79 -6.01 14.71 -0.27
C TRP A 79 -5.76 13.79 0.93
N SER A 80 -5.66 12.48 0.66
CA SER A 80 -5.19 11.51 1.65
C SER A 80 -3.68 11.54 1.70
N PHE A 81 -3.11 11.51 2.89
CA PHE A 81 -1.69 11.27 3.04
C PHE A 81 -1.38 9.78 3.15
N GLU A 82 -2.16 9.04 3.93
CA GLU A 82 -1.87 7.63 4.18
C GLU A 82 -3.07 6.76 3.87
N LEU A 83 -2.81 5.66 3.16
CA LEU A 83 -3.81 4.67 2.82
C LEU A 83 -3.28 3.29 3.18
N ASP A 84 -4.04 2.53 3.96
CA ASP A 84 -3.67 1.21 4.45
C ASP A 84 -4.48 0.15 3.72
N LEU A 85 -3.80 -0.70 2.94
CA LEU A 85 -4.43 -1.78 2.19
C LEU A 85 -4.03 -3.12 2.79
N ARG A 86 -5.02 -3.91 3.18
CA ARG A 86 -4.80 -5.25 3.72
C ARG A 86 -5.98 -6.15 3.40
N PRO A 87 -5.75 -7.47 3.22
CA PRO A 87 -6.86 -8.40 3.08
C PRO A 87 -7.69 -8.41 4.38
N TRP A 88 -8.98 -8.67 4.23
CA TRP A 88 -9.91 -8.68 5.37
C TRP A 88 -9.54 -9.67 6.48
N SER A 89 -8.86 -10.76 6.10
CA SER A 89 -8.48 -11.84 7.01
C SER A 89 -7.06 -11.73 7.55
N GLU A 90 -6.36 -10.63 7.27
CA GLU A 90 -4.99 -10.44 7.75
C GLU A 90 -4.97 -10.24 9.27
N ASN A 91 -4.00 -10.90 9.92
CA ASN A 91 -3.76 -10.72 11.36
C ASN A 91 -2.84 -9.53 11.61
N TRP A 92 -3.30 -8.64 12.50
CA TRP A 92 -2.50 -7.45 12.83
C TRP A 92 -2.80 -6.84 14.23
#